data_edaea8c24e4000236df6af34a4fc4f2b
#
_entry.id   edaea8c24e4000236df6af34a4fc4f2b
#
_cell.length_a   1.000
_cell.length_b   1.000
_cell.length_c   1.000
_cell.angle_alpha   90.00
_cell.angle_beta   90.00
_cell.angle_gamma   90.00
#
_symmetry.space_group_name_H-M   'P 1'
#
loop_
_entity.id
_entity.type
_entity.pdbx_description
1 polymer ?
#
loop_
_entity_poly.entity_id
_entity_poly.type
_entity_poly.pdbx_seq_one_letter_code
_entity_poly.pdbx_strand_id
1 'polypeptide(L)'
;MLIAPHPDDESVACGVILQRAVQAGAAIRVIYATDGENNPWPQRVLQRKWRLDELDRRRWGQLRRQEALDALSVMGICECETSFVQLPDQGLTDLLMRDCKSMLGLFSGVISDWAPTHLLLPSLADTHPDHNALAVMLNLVLRNLPPYDLPMSVLSFVTHGRRSAFSDRSICLRQTPRETATKLAAISCHKTQLKLSRGRFLGYAGRPEYFSVAGPDEAGVAPIHSASRSSSRLELKLRPAATPFFWMQPRLLILGQRPRGDVALVIPLSFPSHSVELFDYKSGLYLGSALCRGNRFSLVKITIPLDIFSIEHELFVKLDRRAIFFNEAGWLEIPPLMLPRLC
;
A
#
# COMPACT_ATOMS: atom_id res chain seq x y z
N MET A 1 14.97 -6.91 6.38
CA MET A 1 13.55 -7.34 6.55
C MET A 1 12.75 -6.96 5.32
N LEU A 2 11.85 -7.83 4.86
CA LEU A 2 10.80 -7.53 3.87
C LEU A 2 9.44 -7.59 4.57
N ILE A 3 8.61 -6.57 4.40
CA ILE A 3 7.18 -6.61 4.77
C ILE A 3 6.37 -6.57 3.49
N ALA A 4 5.80 -7.72 3.12
CA ALA A 4 5.04 -7.93 1.89
C ALA A 4 3.53 -7.93 2.18
N PRO A 5 2.70 -7.33 1.32
CA PRO A 5 1.24 -7.41 1.44
C PRO A 5 0.70 -8.83 1.32
N HIS A 6 1.15 -9.58 0.30
CA HIS A 6 0.61 -10.89 -0.05
C HIS A 6 1.72 -11.92 -0.33
N PRO A 7 1.42 -13.22 -0.16
CA PRO A 7 2.23 -14.32 -0.68
C PRO A 7 2.29 -14.27 -2.22
N ASP A 8 3.42 -13.87 -2.78
CA ASP A 8 3.90 -13.74 -4.15
C ASP A 8 4.73 -12.45 -4.37
N ASP A 9 4.54 -11.40 -3.55
CA ASP A 9 5.27 -10.13 -3.69
C ASP A 9 6.78 -10.30 -3.48
N GLU A 10 7.20 -11.21 -2.59
CA GLU A 10 8.60 -11.54 -2.33
C GLU A 10 9.31 -12.04 -3.60
N SER A 11 8.61 -12.85 -4.40
CA SER A 11 9.14 -13.40 -5.64
C SER A 11 9.03 -12.42 -6.80
N VAL A 12 7.91 -11.70 -6.89
CA VAL A 12 7.58 -10.83 -8.02
C VAL A 12 8.37 -9.52 -7.97
N ALA A 13 8.38 -8.86 -6.81
CA ALA A 13 8.96 -7.53 -6.64
C ALA A 13 10.35 -7.52 -6.01
N CYS A 14 10.69 -8.54 -5.20
CA CYS A 14 11.90 -8.56 -4.38
C CYS A 14 12.78 -9.81 -4.59
N GLY A 15 12.50 -10.65 -5.58
CA GLY A 15 13.20 -11.93 -5.76
C GLY A 15 14.69 -11.80 -6.06
N VAL A 16 15.14 -10.74 -6.71
CA VAL A 16 16.57 -10.51 -6.99
C VAL A 16 17.29 -9.95 -5.77
N ILE A 17 16.71 -8.95 -5.10
CA ILE A 17 17.33 -8.37 -3.90
C ILE A 17 17.44 -9.40 -2.77
N LEU A 18 16.44 -10.27 -2.60
CA LEU A 18 16.48 -11.35 -1.62
C LEU A 18 17.58 -12.37 -1.92
N GLN A 19 17.74 -12.80 -3.20
CA GLN A 19 18.84 -13.68 -3.60
C GLN A 19 20.20 -13.06 -3.29
N ARG A 20 20.38 -11.77 -3.55
CA ARG A 20 21.63 -11.04 -3.24
C ARG A 20 21.87 -10.94 -1.76
N ALA A 21 20.82 -10.73 -0.95
CA ALA A 21 20.92 -10.71 0.50
C ALA A 21 21.38 -12.09 1.05
N VAL A 22 20.82 -13.19 0.54
CA VAL A 22 21.27 -14.57 0.86
C VAL A 22 22.74 -14.75 0.49
N GLN A 23 23.14 -14.37 -0.72
CA GLN A 23 24.53 -14.50 -1.19
C GLN A 23 25.51 -13.67 -0.35
N ALA A 24 25.06 -12.54 0.19
CA ALA A 24 25.85 -11.69 1.07
C ALA A 24 25.87 -12.18 2.53
N GLY A 25 25.20 -13.29 2.85
CA GLY A 25 25.10 -13.83 4.22
C GLY A 25 24.29 -12.93 5.16
N ALA A 26 23.37 -12.12 4.64
CA ALA A 26 22.53 -11.26 5.46
C ALA A 26 21.49 -12.08 6.23
N ALA A 27 21.20 -11.69 7.48
CA ALA A 27 20.04 -12.19 8.21
C ALA A 27 18.76 -11.65 7.54
N ILE A 28 17.86 -12.54 7.17
CA ILE A 28 16.64 -12.22 6.45
C ILE A 28 15.42 -12.46 7.34
N ARG A 29 14.44 -11.57 7.26
CA ARG A 29 13.10 -11.74 7.83
C ARG A 29 12.06 -11.33 6.80
N VAL A 30 11.12 -12.22 6.53
CA VAL A 30 10.00 -11.97 5.61
C VAL A 30 8.69 -11.99 6.40
N ILE A 31 7.93 -10.92 6.31
CA ILE A 31 6.63 -10.76 6.98
C ILE A 31 5.57 -10.58 5.91
N TYR A 32 4.56 -11.42 5.91
CA TYR A 32 3.38 -11.26 5.07
C TYR A 32 2.25 -10.65 5.89
N ALA A 33 1.69 -9.53 5.42
CA ALA A 33 0.60 -8.84 6.11
C ALA A 33 -0.70 -9.65 6.04
N THR A 34 -1.00 -10.25 4.88
CA THR A 34 -2.19 -11.09 4.65
C THR A 34 -1.80 -12.46 4.13
N ASP A 35 -2.74 -13.39 4.13
CA ASP A 35 -2.56 -14.70 3.49
C ASP A 35 -2.96 -14.68 1.99
N GLY A 36 -3.50 -13.56 1.50
CA GLY A 36 -4.03 -13.46 0.15
C GLY A 36 -5.25 -14.35 -0.08
N GLU A 37 -6.05 -14.56 0.96
CA GLU A 37 -7.17 -15.51 0.99
C GLU A 37 -8.40 -15.02 0.22
N ASN A 38 -8.46 -13.73 -0.13
CA ASN A 38 -9.63 -13.13 -0.77
C ASN A 38 -9.41 -12.84 -2.27
N ASN A 39 -8.71 -13.73 -2.98
CA ASN A 39 -8.64 -13.71 -4.45
C ASN A 39 -9.62 -14.74 -5.05
N PRO A 40 -10.90 -14.39 -5.25
CA PRO A 40 -11.95 -15.37 -5.52
C PRO A 40 -11.89 -15.98 -6.91
N TRP A 41 -11.35 -15.30 -7.92
CA TRP A 41 -11.41 -15.77 -9.30
C TRP A 41 -10.56 -17.03 -9.56
N PRO A 42 -9.26 -17.06 -9.24
CA PRO A 42 -8.46 -18.28 -9.36
C PRO A 42 -9.03 -19.39 -8.50
N GLN A 43 -9.51 -19.09 -7.29
CA GLN A 43 -10.07 -20.05 -6.36
C GLN A 43 -11.33 -20.71 -6.93
N ARG A 44 -12.29 -19.92 -7.45
CA ARG A 44 -13.51 -20.45 -8.10
C ARG A 44 -13.18 -21.39 -9.24
N VAL A 45 -12.21 -21.03 -10.08
CA VAL A 45 -11.80 -21.85 -11.23
C VAL A 45 -11.14 -23.15 -10.79
N LEU A 46 -10.22 -23.09 -9.79
CA LEU A 46 -9.51 -24.27 -9.31
C LEU A 46 -10.41 -25.23 -8.53
N GLN A 47 -11.25 -24.69 -7.67
CA GLN A 47 -12.14 -25.49 -6.82
C GLN A 47 -13.48 -25.83 -7.52
N ARG A 48 -13.74 -25.28 -8.72
CA ARG A 48 -15.01 -25.42 -9.44
C ARG A 48 -16.22 -25.06 -8.58
N LYS A 49 -16.05 -24.07 -7.67
CA LYS A 49 -17.04 -23.64 -6.69
C LYS A 49 -17.38 -22.16 -6.92
N TRP A 50 -18.65 -21.87 -7.21
CA TRP A 50 -19.07 -20.49 -7.51
C TRP A 50 -19.21 -19.62 -6.25
N ARG A 51 -19.76 -20.18 -5.18
CA ARG A 51 -19.85 -19.51 -3.86
C ARG A 51 -18.75 -20.01 -2.96
N LEU A 52 -17.97 -19.09 -2.42
CA LEU A 52 -16.86 -19.35 -1.50
C LEU A 52 -17.29 -18.92 -0.11
N ASP A 53 -17.19 -19.82 0.83
CA ASP A 53 -17.38 -19.55 2.26
C ASP A 53 -16.05 -19.19 2.95
N GLU A 54 -16.11 -18.91 4.23
CA GLU A 54 -14.93 -18.54 5.01
C GLU A 54 -13.91 -19.69 5.12
N LEU A 55 -14.39 -20.93 5.22
CA LEU A 55 -13.51 -22.09 5.27
C LEU A 55 -12.75 -22.29 3.95
N ASP A 56 -13.41 -22.04 2.82
CA ASP A 56 -12.77 -22.06 1.51
C ASP A 56 -11.65 -21.02 1.43
N ARG A 57 -11.89 -19.80 1.93
CA ARG A 57 -10.89 -18.73 1.95
C ARG A 57 -9.72 -19.09 2.85
N ARG A 58 -9.97 -19.59 4.07
CA ARG A 58 -8.91 -20.04 4.98
C ARG A 58 -8.02 -21.11 4.35
N ARG A 59 -8.61 -22.13 3.72
CA ARG A 59 -7.86 -23.16 2.99
C ARG A 59 -7.05 -22.60 1.83
N TRP A 60 -7.60 -21.61 1.14
CA TRP A 60 -6.90 -20.92 0.07
C TRP A 60 -5.71 -20.12 0.60
N GLY A 61 -5.86 -19.39 1.69
CA GLY A 61 -4.76 -18.70 2.35
C GLY A 61 -3.66 -19.65 2.82
N GLN A 62 -4.03 -20.80 3.42
CA GLN A 62 -3.05 -21.84 3.80
C GLN A 62 -2.26 -22.37 2.61
N LEU A 63 -2.93 -22.60 1.47
CA LEU A 63 -2.25 -23.02 0.25
C LEU A 63 -1.28 -21.95 -0.26
N ARG A 64 -1.67 -20.67 -0.26
CA ARG A 64 -0.81 -19.55 -0.66
C ARG A 64 0.39 -19.37 0.26
N ARG A 65 0.21 -19.56 1.57
CA ARG A 65 1.36 -19.58 2.50
C ARG A 65 2.37 -20.66 2.14
N GLN A 66 1.91 -21.90 1.88
CA GLN A 66 2.82 -22.97 1.49
C GLN A 66 3.55 -22.65 0.19
N GLU A 67 2.86 -22.09 -0.80
CA GLU A 67 3.47 -21.66 -2.07
C GLU A 67 4.56 -20.58 -1.84
N ALA A 68 4.34 -19.65 -0.89
CA ALA A 68 5.34 -18.64 -0.54
C ALA A 68 6.55 -19.26 0.19
N LEU A 69 6.34 -20.21 1.11
CA LEU A 69 7.42 -20.92 1.77
C LEU A 69 8.25 -21.73 0.76
N ASP A 70 7.60 -22.41 -0.18
CA ASP A 70 8.28 -23.13 -1.28
C ASP A 70 9.10 -22.14 -2.15
N ALA A 71 8.57 -20.96 -2.46
CA ALA A 71 9.25 -19.92 -3.23
C ALA A 71 10.46 -19.34 -2.49
N LEU A 72 10.33 -19.08 -1.18
CA LEU A 72 11.43 -18.64 -0.33
C LEU A 72 12.53 -19.69 -0.24
N SER A 73 12.17 -20.98 -0.08
CA SER A 73 13.11 -22.08 -0.08
C SER A 73 13.93 -22.18 -1.37
N VAL A 74 13.30 -21.96 -2.54
CA VAL A 74 13.98 -21.88 -3.85
C VAL A 74 15.03 -20.77 -3.87
N MET A 75 14.78 -19.66 -3.16
CA MET A 75 15.72 -18.54 -3.04
C MET A 75 16.75 -18.72 -1.92
N GLY A 76 16.69 -19.84 -1.16
CA GLY A 76 17.62 -20.15 -0.06
C GLY A 76 17.25 -19.50 1.27
N ILE A 77 15.99 -19.13 1.47
CA ILE A 77 15.47 -18.51 2.71
C ILE A 77 14.69 -19.59 3.50
N CYS A 78 15.01 -19.72 4.79
CA CYS A 78 14.40 -20.69 5.69
C CYS A 78 12.97 -20.28 6.09
N GLU A 79 12.09 -21.25 6.31
CA GLU A 79 10.76 -21.04 6.87
C GLU A 79 10.80 -20.34 8.23
N CYS A 80 11.79 -20.65 9.07
CA CYS A 80 11.97 -20.01 10.39
C CYS A 80 12.19 -18.49 10.33
N GLU A 81 12.55 -17.97 9.15
CA GLU A 81 12.72 -16.52 8.88
C GLU A 81 11.44 -15.86 8.37
N THR A 82 10.31 -16.59 8.36
CA THR A 82 9.05 -16.14 7.76
C THR A 82 7.94 -16.06 8.80
N SER A 83 7.09 -15.03 8.70
CA SER A 83 5.91 -14.87 9.55
C SER A 83 4.72 -14.37 8.75
N PHE A 84 3.52 -14.80 9.15
CA PHE A 84 2.25 -14.40 8.55
C PHE A 84 1.39 -13.71 9.60
N VAL A 85 1.06 -12.44 9.38
CA VAL A 85 0.27 -11.62 10.32
C VAL A 85 -1.20 -11.95 10.25
N GLN A 86 -1.68 -12.42 9.08
CA GLN A 86 -3.06 -12.86 8.87
C GLN A 86 -4.11 -11.73 8.94
N LEU A 87 -3.73 -10.52 8.54
CA LEU A 87 -4.70 -9.47 8.35
C LEU A 87 -5.61 -9.81 7.15
N PRO A 88 -6.85 -9.30 7.12
CA PRO A 88 -7.79 -9.62 6.05
C PRO A 88 -7.32 -9.11 4.69
N ASP A 89 -7.19 -10.02 3.73
CA ASP A 89 -6.87 -9.69 2.33
C ASP A 89 -7.99 -8.82 1.72
N GLN A 90 -7.61 -7.77 1.00
CA GLN A 90 -8.45 -6.68 0.48
C GLN A 90 -9.12 -5.83 1.58
N GLY A 91 -8.69 -5.96 2.82
CA GLY A 91 -9.21 -5.25 3.99
C GLY A 91 -8.28 -4.21 4.60
N LEU A 92 -7.01 -4.11 4.14
CA LEU A 92 -6.03 -3.24 4.80
C LEU A 92 -6.39 -1.76 4.73
N THR A 93 -7.06 -1.30 3.66
CA THR A 93 -7.56 0.09 3.58
C THR A 93 -8.61 0.36 4.66
N ASP A 94 -9.53 -0.57 4.92
CA ASP A 94 -10.55 -0.40 5.97
C ASP A 94 -9.92 -0.44 7.37
N LEU A 95 -8.96 -1.34 7.62
CA LEU A 95 -8.18 -1.37 8.86
C LEU A 95 -7.42 -0.07 9.09
N LEU A 96 -6.75 0.46 8.07
CA LEU A 96 -6.05 1.75 8.14
C LEU A 96 -7.01 2.88 8.56
N MET A 97 -8.21 2.91 7.98
CA MET A 97 -9.19 3.97 8.26
C MET A 97 -9.92 3.81 9.59
N ARG A 98 -10.13 2.58 10.09
CA ARG A 98 -10.90 2.30 11.31
C ARG A 98 -10.06 2.04 12.54
N ASP A 99 -8.91 1.40 12.37
CA ASP A 99 -8.10 0.89 13.50
C ASP A 99 -6.60 1.10 13.27
N CYS A 100 -6.25 2.29 12.77
CA CYS A 100 -4.88 2.67 12.48
C CYS A 100 -3.95 2.42 13.68
N LYS A 101 -4.35 2.83 14.88
CA LYS A 101 -3.53 2.71 16.09
C LYS A 101 -3.09 1.27 16.39
N SER A 102 -4.02 0.29 16.30
CA SER A 102 -3.69 -1.12 16.53
C SER A 102 -2.71 -1.64 15.46
N MET A 103 -2.91 -1.24 14.21
CA MET A 103 -2.01 -1.62 13.12
C MET A 103 -0.62 -1.02 13.29
N LEU A 104 -0.53 0.24 13.71
CA LEU A 104 0.77 0.87 14.01
C LEU A 104 1.48 0.15 15.15
N GLY A 105 0.78 -0.20 16.23
CA GLY A 105 1.35 -0.96 17.36
C GLY A 105 1.90 -2.32 16.94
N LEU A 106 1.16 -3.05 16.10
CA LEU A 106 1.56 -4.35 15.59
C LEU A 106 2.85 -4.26 14.77
N PHE A 107 2.90 -3.39 13.76
CA PHE A 107 4.08 -3.28 12.90
C PHE A 107 5.27 -2.61 13.59
N SER A 108 5.04 -1.70 14.55
CA SER A 108 6.09 -1.16 15.42
C SER A 108 6.77 -2.28 16.19
N GLY A 109 6.00 -3.17 16.85
CA GLY A 109 6.56 -4.33 17.53
C GLY A 109 7.37 -5.23 16.61
N VAL A 110 6.83 -5.59 15.44
CA VAL A 110 7.52 -6.43 14.45
C VAL A 110 8.86 -5.83 14.00
N ILE A 111 8.94 -4.51 13.82
CA ILE A 111 10.16 -3.84 13.38
C ILE A 111 11.14 -3.71 14.55
N SER A 112 10.70 -3.26 15.73
CA SER A 112 11.57 -3.08 16.90
C SER A 112 12.14 -4.41 17.41
N ASP A 113 11.35 -5.49 17.43
CA ASP A 113 11.81 -6.81 17.89
C ASP A 113 12.94 -7.39 17.03
N TRP A 114 12.94 -7.08 15.73
CA TRP A 114 13.99 -7.56 14.81
C TRP A 114 15.11 -6.53 14.59
N ALA A 115 14.82 -5.24 14.74
CA ALA A 115 15.72 -4.11 14.50
C ALA A 115 16.46 -4.21 13.15
N PRO A 116 15.74 -4.20 11.99
CA PRO A 116 16.35 -4.40 10.69
C PRO A 116 17.28 -3.25 10.31
N THR A 117 18.46 -3.56 9.75
CA THR A 117 19.31 -2.52 9.12
C THR A 117 18.75 -2.03 7.79
N HIS A 118 18.06 -2.91 7.06
CA HIS A 118 17.42 -2.60 5.77
C HIS A 118 15.98 -3.08 5.80
N LEU A 119 15.05 -2.21 5.43
CA LEU A 119 13.63 -2.51 5.35
C LEU A 119 13.12 -2.33 3.93
N LEU A 120 12.50 -3.39 3.40
CA LEU A 120 11.78 -3.37 2.13
C LEU A 120 10.28 -3.34 2.41
N LEU A 121 9.57 -2.39 1.82
CA LEU A 121 8.13 -2.19 2.02
C LEU A 121 7.42 -1.81 0.70
N PRO A 122 6.11 -1.99 0.59
CA PRO A 122 5.37 -1.54 -0.58
C PRO A 122 5.35 -0.01 -0.68
N SER A 123 5.17 0.51 -1.89
CA SER A 123 5.13 1.95 -2.17
C SER A 123 3.73 2.53 -1.97
N LEU A 124 3.66 3.79 -1.52
CA LEU A 124 2.43 4.59 -1.53
C LEU A 124 1.81 4.71 -2.93
N ALA A 125 2.65 4.66 -3.99
CA ALA A 125 2.25 4.78 -5.38
C ALA A 125 1.68 3.49 -5.99
N ASP A 126 1.73 2.34 -5.28
CA ASP A 126 1.16 1.09 -5.78
C ASP A 126 -0.37 1.23 -5.96
N THR A 127 -0.91 0.61 -7.01
CA THR A 127 -2.34 0.69 -7.31
C THR A 127 -3.17 -0.38 -6.62
N HIS A 128 -2.55 -1.39 -6.01
CA HIS A 128 -3.28 -2.36 -5.19
C HIS A 128 -3.68 -1.74 -3.85
N PRO A 129 -4.97 -1.83 -3.44
CA PRO A 129 -5.46 -1.19 -2.21
C PRO A 129 -4.68 -1.58 -0.96
N ASP A 130 -4.34 -2.86 -0.82
CA ASP A 130 -3.62 -3.35 0.36
C ASP A 130 -2.15 -2.93 0.35
N HIS A 131 -1.48 -2.91 -0.82
CA HIS A 131 -0.10 -2.45 -0.92
C HIS A 131 0.03 -1.01 -0.46
N ASN A 132 -0.79 -0.12 -1.01
CA ASN A 132 -0.70 1.29 -0.68
C ASN A 132 -1.23 1.61 0.73
N ALA A 133 -2.17 0.84 1.29
CA ALA A 133 -2.59 0.99 2.68
C ALA A 133 -1.50 0.52 3.66
N LEU A 134 -0.88 -0.62 3.40
CA LEU A 134 0.27 -1.10 4.18
C LEU A 134 1.44 -0.12 4.11
N ALA A 135 1.68 0.49 2.95
CA ALA A 135 2.69 1.54 2.81
C ALA A 135 2.41 2.73 3.73
N VAL A 136 1.15 3.21 3.83
CA VAL A 136 0.78 4.27 4.79
C VAL A 136 1.04 3.85 6.22
N MET A 137 0.59 2.64 6.62
CA MET A 137 0.81 2.11 7.97
C MET A 137 2.30 2.09 8.33
N LEU A 138 3.15 1.54 7.44
CA LEU A 138 4.58 1.42 7.69
C LEU A 138 5.30 2.78 7.69
N ASN A 139 4.90 3.72 6.84
CA ASN A 139 5.43 5.09 6.88
C ASN A 139 5.10 5.78 8.22
N LEU A 140 3.86 5.63 8.72
CA LEU A 140 3.46 6.16 10.02
C LEU A 140 4.22 5.49 11.17
N VAL A 141 4.45 4.16 11.09
CA VAL A 141 5.26 3.43 12.07
C VAL A 141 6.67 4.00 12.11
N LEU A 142 7.35 4.09 10.97
CA LEU A 142 8.74 4.57 10.89
C LEU A 142 8.93 5.99 11.45
N ARG A 143 7.93 6.85 11.32
CA ARG A 143 7.97 8.22 11.87
C ARG A 143 7.80 8.27 13.40
N ASN A 144 7.16 7.24 13.95
CA ASN A 144 6.89 7.14 15.39
C ASN A 144 7.90 6.24 16.11
N LEU A 145 8.77 5.53 15.39
CA LEU A 145 9.84 4.74 16.02
C LEU A 145 10.91 5.63 16.65
N PRO A 146 11.48 5.20 17.77
CA PRO A 146 12.67 5.85 18.34
C PRO A 146 13.82 5.85 17.31
N PRO A 147 14.69 6.88 17.31
CA PRO A 147 15.78 6.98 16.33
C PRO A 147 16.71 5.77 16.29
N TYR A 148 16.91 5.09 17.42
CA TYR A 148 17.77 3.90 17.53
C TYR A 148 17.12 2.62 16.95
N ASP A 149 15.80 2.60 16.74
CA ASP A 149 15.06 1.51 16.12
C ASP A 149 14.89 1.72 14.60
N LEU A 150 15.27 2.89 14.08
CA LEU A 150 15.10 3.18 12.67
C LEU A 150 16.08 2.39 11.81
N PRO A 151 15.62 1.75 10.73
CA PRO A 151 16.49 1.12 9.74
C PRO A 151 17.45 2.14 9.11
N MET A 152 18.69 1.71 8.81
CA MET A 152 19.65 2.53 8.08
C MET A 152 19.18 2.86 6.66
N SER A 153 18.39 1.96 6.06
CA SER A 153 17.85 2.10 4.71
C SER A 153 16.44 1.56 4.63
N VAL A 154 15.56 2.37 4.06
CA VAL A 154 14.18 2.00 3.77
C VAL A 154 13.95 2.12 2.28
N LEU A 155 13.61 1.00 1.64
CA LEU A 155 13.38 0.90 0.21
C LEU A 155 11.92 0.50 -0.07
N SER A 156 11.25 1.23 -0.94
CA SER A 156 9.89 0.92 -1.35
C SER A 156 9.85 0.31 -2.74
N PHE A 157 8.97 -0.69 -2.93
CA PHE A 157 8.76 -1.36 -4.21
C PHE A 157 7.32 -1.18 -4.72
N VAL A 158 7.11 -1.27 -6.02
CA VAL A 158 5.80 -1.26 -6.67
C VAL A 158 5.62 -2.58 -7.41
N THR A 159 4.60 -3.33 -7.05
CA THR A 159 4.20 -4.56 -7.74
C THR A 159 3.17 -4.27 -8.83
N HIS A 160 2.20 -3.39 -8.51
CA HIS A 160 1.09 -3.03 -9.39
C HIS A 160 1.11 -1.53 -9.66
N GLY A 161 1.48 -1.14 -10.87
CA GLY A 161 1.55 0.28 -11.22
C GLY A 161 2.20 0.53 -12.57
N ARG A 162 2.26 1.80 -12.96
CA ARG A 162 2.97 2.24 -14.17
C ARG A 162 4.44 2.52 -13.82
N ARG A 163 5.34 2.34 -14.78
CA ARG A 163 6.76 2.70 -14.63
C ARG A 163 6.99 4.17 -14.25
N SER A 164 6.06 5.05 -14.56
CA SER A 164 6.09 6.46 -14.13
C SER A 164 5.98 6.68 -12.62
N ALA A 165 5.71 5.63 -11.85
CA ALA A 165 5.76 5.68 -10.39
C ALA A 165 7.19 5.72 -9.83
N PHE A 166 8.20 5.51 -10.66
CA PHE A 166 9.61 5.56 -10.26
C PHE A 166 10.22 6.88 -10.69
N SER A 167 10.82 7.59 -9.75
CA SER A 167 11.59 8.80 -10.01
C SER A 167 12.99 8.48 -10.56
N ASP A 168 13.71 9.49 -11.03
CA ASP A 168 15.12 9.36 -11.46
C ASP A 168 16.06 8.92 -10.33
N ARG A 169 15.59 8.95 -9.07
CA ARG A 169 16.31 8.47 -7.88
C ARG A 169 16.07 7.01 -7.55
N SER A 170 15.35 6.27 -8.40
CA SER A 170 15.06 4.85 -8.17
C SER A 170 16.29 3.98 -8.43
N ILE A 171 16.49 3.02 -7.53
CA ILE A 171 17.50 1.97 -7.68
C ILE A 171 16.94 0.91 -8.64
N CYS A 172 17.65 0.63 -9.73
CA CYS A 172 17.31 -0.41 -10.69
C CYS A 172 18.25 -1.61 -10.51
N LEU A 173 17.71 -2.75 -10.07
CA LEU A 173 18.45 -4.00 -9.99
C LEU A 173 18.18 -4.84 -11.23
N ARG A 174 19.19 -4.92 -12.11
CA ARG A 174 19.20 -5.85 -13.23
C ARG A 174 19.71 -7.20 -12.76
N GLN A 175 19.01 -8.26 -13.12
CA GLN A 175 19.35 -9.63 -12.75
C GLN A 175 20.30 -10.27 -13.78
N THR A 176 21.13 -11.19 -13.27
CA THR A 176 21.91 -12.13 -14.08
C THR A 176 21.02 -13.24 -14.62
N PRO A 177 21.46 -14.04 -15.62
CA PRO A 177 20.72 -15.22 -16.07
C PRO A 177 20.42 -16.23 -14.95
N ARG A 178 21.35 -16.41 -13.99
CA ARG A 178 21.16 -17.30 -12.82
C ARG A 178 20.08 -16.76 -11.88
N GLU A 179 20.13 -15.47 -11.54
CA GLU A 179 19.11 -14.82 -10.70
C GLU A 179 17.74 -14.86 -11.38
N THR A 180 17.68 -14.70 -12.71
CA THR A 180 16.43 -14.83 -13.49
C THR A 180 15.87 -16.24 -13.40
N ALA A 181 16.69 -17.28 -13.53
CA ALA A 181 16.28 -18.66 -13.44
C ALA A 181 15.72 -18.99 -12.04
N THR A 182 16.41 -18.56 -10.98
CA THR A 182 15.96 -18.73 -9.59
C THR A 182 14.65 -17.97 -9.34
N LYS A 183 14.55 -16.71 -9.78
CA LYS A 183 13.31 -15.92 -9.66
C LYS A 183 12.14 -16.56 -10.41
N LEU A 184 12.39 -17.11 -11.61
CA LEU A 184 11.37 -17.83 -12.38
C LEU A 184 10.89 -19.08 -11.64
N ALA A 185 11.81 -19.84 -11.02
CA ALA A 185 11.48 -21.03 -10.23
C ALA A 185 10.65 -20.63 -8.99
N ALA A 186 11.03 -19.57 -8.26
CA ALA A 186 10.29 -19.06 -7.13
C ALA A 186 8.87 -18.61 -7.53
N ILE A 187 8.71 -17.80 -8.58
CA ILE A 187 7.40 -17.42 -9.10
C ILE A 187 6.57 -18.64 -9.49
N SER A 188 7.21 -19.70 -10.00
CA SER A 188 6.53 -20.93 -10.41
C SER A 188 5.96 -21.75 -9.25
N CYS A 189 6.39 -21.48 -8.01
CA CYS A 189 5.79 -22.07 -6.81
C CYS A 189 4.37 -21.55 -6.54
N HIS A 190 4.06 -20.32 -6.96
CA HIS A 190 2.73 -19.69 -6.77
C HIS A 190 1.67 -20.20 -7.76
N LYS A 191 1.38 -21.50 -7.72
CA LYS A 191 0.46 -22.20 -8.67
C LYS A 191 -0.93 -21.59 -8.67
N THR A 192 -1.40 -21.13 -7.49
CA THR A 192 -2.70 -20.47 -7.34
C THR A 192 -2.79 -19.20 -8.19
N GLN A 193 -1.72 -18.41 -8.26
CA GLN A 193 -1.66 -17.15 -9.01
C GLN A 193 -1.43 -17.39 -10.50
N LEU A 194 -0.70 -18.43 -10.85
CA LEU A 194 -0.43 -18.78 -12.23
C LEU A 194 -1.67 -19.27 -12.98
N LYS A 195 -2.73 -19.69 -12.29
CA LYS A 195 -3.90 -20.32 -12.93
C LYS A 195 -4.60 -19.45 -13.97
N LEU A 196 -4.78 -18.16 -13.67
CA LEU A 196 -5.46 -17.23 -14.57
C LEU A 196 -4.53 -16.19 -15.21
N SER A 197 -3.30 -16.05 -14.72
CA SER A 197 -2.40 -14.98 -15.12
C SER A 197 -0.97 -15.45 -15.37
N ARG A 198 -0.79 -16.70 -15.83
CA ARG A 198 0.52 -17.36 -16.00
C ARG A 198 1.52 -16.50 -16.74
N GLY A 199 1.18 -16.01 -17.93
CA GLY A 199 2.12 -15.22 -18.76
C GLY A 199 2.54 -13.93 -18.08
N ARG A 200 1.63 -13.25 -17.38
CA ARG A 200 1.93 -12.03 -16.63
C ARG A 200 2.88 -12.31 -15.48
N PHE A 201 2.59 -13.33 -14.66
CA PHE A 201 3.41 -13.67 -13.49
C PHE A 201 4.81 -14.14 -13.89
N LEU A 202 4.93 -15.10 -14.81
CA LEU A 202 6.23 -15.56 -15.27
C LEU A 202 7.04 -14.45 -15.95
N GLY A 203 6.37 -13.49 -16.59
CA GLY A 203 7.00 -12.32 -17.19
C GLY A 203 7.72 -11.40 -16.19
N TYR A 204 7.42 -11.46 -14.90
CA TYR A 204 8.15 -10.71 -13.88
C TYR A 204 9.59 -11.21 -13.68
N ALA A 205 9.86 -12.48 -13.96
CA ALA A 205 11.20 -13.05 -13.80
C ALA A 205 12.26 -12.33 -14.63
N GLY A 206 11.93 -11.89 -15.86
CA GLY A 206 12.84 -11.19 -16.75
C GLY A 206 12.87 -9.68 -16.57
N ARG A 207 12.07 -9.11 -15.65
CA ARG A 207 12.01 -7.65 -15.44
C ARG A 207 12.98 -7.22 -14.35
N PRO A 208 13.72 -6.10 -14.55
CA PRO A 208 14.48 -5.49 -13.47
C PRO A 208 13.58 -5.13 -12.29
N GLU A 209 14.12 -5.21 -11.08
CA GLU A 209 13.46 -4.74 -9.87
C GLU A 209 13.80 -3.27 -9.65
N TYR A 210 12.80 -2.50 -9.24
CA TYR A 210 12.95 -1.08 -8.98
C TYR A 210 12.57 -0.77 -7.54
N PHE A 211 13.42 -0.01 -6.88
CA PHE A 211 13.20 0.45 -5.51
C PHE A 211 13.37 1.96 -5.45
N SER A 212 12.50 2.63 -4.72
CA SER A 212 12.67 4.03 -4.37
C SER A 212 13.13 4.12 -2.93
N VAL A 213 14.06 5.05 -2.64
CA VAL A 213 14.37 5.39 -1.26
C VAL A 213 13.13 6.04 -0.66
N ALA A 214 12.65 5.52 0.46
CA ALA A 214 11.44 6.04 1.11
C ALA A 214 11.62 7.52 1.47
N GLY A 215 10.69 8.33 1.03
CA GLY A 215 10.62 9.76 1.26
C GLY A 215 9.35 10.32 0.61
N PRO A 216 8.93 11.53 0.95
CA PRO A 216 7.77 12.12 0.34
C PRO A 216 7.98 12.25 -1.18
N ASP A 217 7.12 11.60 -1.94
CA ASP A 217 7.09 11.74 -3.39
C ASP A 217 6.39 13.08 -3.70
N GLU A 218 7.15 14.06 -4.16
CA GLU A 218 6.63 15.40 -4.51
C GLU A 218 5.75 15.39 -5.78
N ALA A 219 5.74 14.30 -6.51
CA ALA A 219 4.94 14.19 -7.71
C ALA A 219 3.47 13.93 -7.37
N GLY A 220 2.60 14.84 -7.78
CA GLY A 220 1.16 14.67 -7.67
C GLY A 220 0.72 13.33 -8.28
N VAL A 221 0.05 12.49 -7.48
CA VAL A 221 -0.45 11.19 -7.90
C VAL A 221 -1.78 11.39 -8.60
N ALA A 222 -1.81 11.27 -9.95
CA ALA A 222 -3.09 11.27 -10.66
C ALA A 222 -4.03 10.21 -10.01
N PRO A 223 -5.29 10.52 -9.73
CA PRO A 223 -6.11 11.62 -10.23
C PRO A 223 -6.10 12.90 -9.39
N ILE A 224 -5.29 12.98 -8.32
CA ILE A 224 -5.11 14.22 -7.55
C ILE A 224 -4.14 15.09 -8.33
N HIS A 225 -4.67 16.15 -8.94
CA HIS A 225 -3.90 17.05 -9.81
C HIS A 225 -3.04 18.02 -9.01
N SER A 226 -3.56 18.51 -7.90
CA SER A 226 -2.81 19.33 -6.95
C SER A 226 -3.41 19.27 -5.56
N ALA A 227 -2.54 19.40 -4.58
CA ALA A 227 -2.89 19.55 -3.18
C ALA A 227 -2.17 20.79 -2.64
N SER A 228 -2.87 21.65 -1.92
CA SER A 228 -2.29 22.77 -1.21
C SER A 228 -2.82 22.84 0.20
N ARG A 229 -1.93 23.05 1.16
CA ARG A 229 -2.22 23.13 2.58
C ARG A 229 -1.83 24.50 3.10
N SER A 230 -2.74 25.17 3.78
CA SER A 230 -2.50 26.42 4.50
C SER A 230 -2.87 26.26 5.97
N SER A 231 -2.64 27.27 6.82
CA SER A 231 -3.01 27.22 8.24
C SER A 231 -4.51 27.03 8.50
N SER A 232 -5.38 27.39 7.54
CA SER A 232 -6.83 27.35 7.71
C SER A 232 -7.56 26.30 6.88
N ARG A 233 -6.95 25.82 5.80
CA ARG A 233 -7.64 24.94 4.85
C ARG A 233 -6.70 24.04 4.06
N LEU A 234 -7.23 22.86 3.70
CA LEU A 234 -6.70 21.95 2.70
C LEU A 234 -7.51 22.11 1.42
N GLU A 235 -6.83 22.42 0.31
CA GLU A 235 -7.45 22.50 -1.01
C GLU A 235 -6.90 21.40 -1.91
N LEU A 236 -7.80 20.60 -2.46
CA LEU A 236 -7.49 19.52 -3.39
C LEU A 236 -8.14 19.81 -4.74
N LYS A 237 -7.39 19.60 -5.82
CA LYS A 237 -7.95 19.58 -7.18
C LYS A 237 -7.87 18.15 -7.72
N LEU A 238 -9.03 17.59 -8.02
CA LEU A 238 -9.17 16.22 -8.50
C LEU A 238 -9.67 16.22 -9.93
N ARG A 239 -9.19 15.26 -10.73
CA ARG A 239 -9.79 14.97 -12.03
C ARG A 239 -10.69 13.74 -11.86
N PRO A 240 -12.02 13.91 -11.80
CA PRO A 240 -12.92 12.76 -11.89
C PRO A 240 -12.72 12.14 -13.26
N ALA A 241 -12.41 10.87 -13.36
CA ALA A 241 -12.13 10.28 -14.65
C ALA A 241 -13.37 10.12 -15.50
N ALA A 242 -13.16 10.31 -16.78
CA ALA A 242 -14.16 10.19 -17.83
C ALA A 242 -14.42 8.74 -18.30
N THR A 243 -14.21 7.70 -17.47
CA THR A 243 -14.46 6.32 -17.91
C THR A 243 -15.84 5.84 -17.50
N PRO A 244 -16.61 5.18 -18.41
CA PRO A 244 -18.01 4.79 -18.19
C PRO A 244 -18.24 3.60 -17.25
N PHE A 245 -17.20 3.07 -16.61
CA PHE A 245 -17.28 1.92 -15.70
C PHE A 245 -17.62 2.30 -14.24
N PHE A 246 -18.57 3.21 -14.02
CA PHE A 246 -18.92 3.70 -12.69
C PHE A 246 -20.11 2.97 -12.07
N TRP A 247 -19.86 1.82 -11.48
CA TRP A 247 -20.83 1.17 -10.58
C TRP A 247 -20.64 1.62 -9.12
N MET A 248 -19.53 2.30 -8.79
CA MET A 248 -19.26 2.79 -7.44
C MET A 248 -18.98 4.29 -7.47
N GLN A 249 -19.62 5.04 -6.58
CA GLN A 249 -19.28 6.45 -6.37
C GLN A 249 -17.84 6.58 -5.88
N PRO A 250 -17.02 7.42 -6.51
CA PRO A 250 -15.67 7.68 -6.03
C PRO A 250 -15.72 8.32 -4.64
N ARG A 251 -14.79 7.92 -3.77
CA ARG A 251 -14.67 8.47 -2.41
C ARG A 251 -13.28 9.06 -2.24
N LEU A 252 -13.21 10.21 -1.61
CA LEU A 252 -11.95 10.76 -1.16
C LEU A 252 -11.69 10.27 0.26
N LEU A 253 -10.57 9.59 0.44
CA LEU A 253 -10.09 9.15 1.74
C LEU A 253 -9.03 10.12 2.21
N ILE A 254 -9.09 10.55 3.47
CA ILE A 254 -8.08 11.39 4.10
C ILE A 254 -7.78 10.81 5.48
N LEU A 255 -6.50 10.58 5.74
CA LEU A 255 -6.00 10.17 7.04
C LEU A 255 -5.02 11.23 7.55
N GLY A 256 -5.16 11.62 8.80
CA GLY A 256 -4.28 12.58 9.47
C GLY A 256 -4.29 12.38 10.97
N GLN A 257 -3.55 13.24 11.67
CA GLN A 257 -3.45 13.20 13.12
C GLN A 257 -4.09 14.44 13.76
N ARG A 258 -4.54 14.26 14.98
CA ARG A 258 -5.00 15.28 15.94
C ARG A 258 -4.18 15.19 17.21
N PRO A 259 -4.23 16.20 18.08
CA PRO A 259 -3.60 16.11 19.39
C PRO A 259 -4.07 14.93 20.25
N ARG A 260 -5.26 14.40 19.98
CA ARG A 260 -5.89 13.29 20.72
C ARG A 260 -5.99 11.98 19.94
N GLY A 261 -5.26 11.82 18.82
CA GLY A 261 -5.22 10.59 18.03
C GLY A 261 -5.45 10.81 16.54
N ASP A 262 -5.54 9.70 15.81
CA ASP A 262 -5.76 9.72 14.38
C ASP A 262 -7.18 10.15 14.03
N VAL A 263 -7.35 10.77 12.87
CA VAL A 263 -8.64 11.11 12.28
C VAL A 263 -8.69 10.63 10.83
N ALA A 264 -9.78 9.98 10.49
CA ALA A 264 -10.01 9.45 9.15
C ALA A 264 -11.30 10.03 8.56
N LEU A 265 -11.25 10.55 7.35
CA LEU A 265 -12.39 11.05 6.62
C LEU A 265 -12.65 10.22 5.37
N VAL A 266 -13.94 9.93 5.13
CA VAL A 266 -14.43 9.33 3.89
C VAL A 266 -15.46 10.29 3.30
N ILE A 267 -15.08 10.96 2.22
CA ILE A 267 -15.90 11.97 1.57
C ILE A 267 -16.46 11.40 0.26
N PRO A 268 -17.76 11.11 0.16
CA PRO A 268 -18.36 10.70 -1.09
C PRO A 268 -18.33 11.87 -2.09
N LEU A 269 -17.86 11.62 -3.30
CA LEU A 269 -17.84 12.60 -4.37
C LEU A 269 -19.12 12.50 -5.18
N SER A 270 -20.03 13.45 -4.94
CA SER A 270 -21.26 13.63 -5.73
C SER A 270 -21.22 14.94 -6.50
N PHE A 271 -22.00 15.04 -7.58
CA PHE A 271 -22.09 16.21 -8.44
C PHE A 271 -23.57 16.60 -8.61
N PRO A 272 -23.93 17.85 -8.73
CA PRO A 272 -23.11 19.09 -8.86
C PRO A 272 -22.48 19.58 -7.55
N SER A 273 -21.92 20.80 -7.59
CA SER A 273 -21.31 21.47 -6.42
C SER A 273 -22.23 21.49 -5.20
N HIS A 274 -21.68 21.08 -4.04
CA HIS A 274 -22.43 20.95 -2.80
C HIS A 274 -21.51 21.02 -1.59
N SER A 275 -22.10 21.22 -0.42
CA SER A 275 -21.42 21.03 0.87
C SER A 275 -21.59 19.60 1.34
N VAL A 276 -20.54 19.03 1.90
CA VAL A 276 -20.53 17.68 2.47
C VAL A 276 -20.17 17.77 3.93
N GLU A 277 -21.02 17.21 4.79
CA GLU A 277 -20.71 17.07 6.21
C GLU A 277 -19.57 16.07 6.41
N LEU A 278 -18.65 16.41 7.30
CA LEU A 278 -17.48 15.62 7.62
C LEU A 278 -17.67 14.94 8.97
N PHE A 279 -17.50 13.63 8.96
CA PHE A 279 -17.52 12.82 10.16
C PHE A 279 -16.22 12.03 10.25
N ASP A 280 -15.69 11.91 11.45
CA ASP A 280 -14.62 10.95 11.68
C ASP A 280 -15.15 9.53 11.40
N TYR A 281 -14.49 8.83 10.52
CA TYR A 281 -14.95 7.53 10.00
C TYR A 281 -15.02 6.44 11.08
N LYS A 282 -14.18 6.55 12.12
CA LYS A 282 -14.12 5.60 13.23
C LYS A 282 -15.19 5.89 14.29
N SER A 283 -15.27 7.13 14.75
CA SER A 283 -16.11 7.51 15.89
C SER A 283 -17.49 8.03 15.49
N GLY A 284 -17.67 8.41 14.22
CA GLY A 284 -18.88 9.09 13.76
C GLY A 284 -19.02 10.52 14.27
N LEU A 285 -17.98 11.09 14.90
CA LEU A 285 -18.00 12.46 15.41
C LEU A 285 -18.08 13.46 14.26
N TYR A 286 -19.01 14.40 14.33
CA TYR A 286 -19.09 15.51 13.39
C TYR A 286 -17.89 16.43 13.54
N LEU A 287 -17.28 16.80 12.42
CA LEU A 287 -16.02 17.55 12.35
C LEU A 287 -16.13 18.87 11.58
N GLY A 288 -17.26 19.14 10.97
CA GLY A 288 -17.44 20.31 10.12
C GLY A 288 -17.97 19.97 8.74
N SER A 289 -17.71 20.81 7.76
CA SER A 289 -18.13 20.58 6.38
C SER A 289 -17.05 20.92 5.37
N ALA A 290 -16.99 20.14 4.29
CA ALA A 290 -16.18 20.42 3.11
C ALA A 290 -17.02 21.04 2.00
N LEU A 291 -16.41 21.89 1.19
CA LEU A 291 -17.01 22.46 0.02
C LEU A 291 -16.47 21.79 -1.25
N CYS A 292 -17.34 21.12 -1.98
CA CYS A 292 -17.03 20.50 -3.27
C CYS A 292 -17.54 21.40 -4.40
N ARG A 293 -16.66 21.85 -5.30
CA ARG A 293 -16.99 22.68 -6.47
C ARG A 293 -16.50 22.05 -7.74
N GLY A 294 -17.38 21.90 -8.71
CA GLY A 294 -17.05 21.31 -10.02
C GLY A 294 -18.15 20.38 -10.52
N ASN A 295 -17.85 19.68 -11.60
CA ASN A 295 -18.72 18.67 -12.17
C ASN A 295 -17.88 17.45 -12.63
N ARG A 296 -18.57 16.36 -13.03
CA ARG A 296 -17.88 15.11 -13.43
C ARG A 296 -17.00 15.23 -14.68
N PHE A 297 -17.08 16.30 -15.44
CA PHE A 297 -16.33 16.52 -16.68
C PHE A 297 -15.20 17.54 -16.52
N SER A 298 -15.11 18.23 -15.38
CA SER A 298 -14.11 19.25 -15.08
C SER A 298 -13.30 18.88 -13.84
N LEU A 299 -12.27 19.67 -13.56
CA LEU A 299 -11.56 19.55 -12.29
C LEU A 299 -12.52 19.89 -11.13
N VAL A 300 -12.54 19.01 -10.14
CA VAL A 300 -13.26 19.20 -8.89
C VAL A 300 -12.32 19.80 -7.87
N LYS A 301 -12.68 20.94 -7.32
CA LYS A 301 -12.00 21.55 -6.18
C LYS A 301 -12.73 21.17 -4.90
N ILE A 302 -11.98 20.59 -3.95
CA ILE A 302 -12.47 20.29 -2.61
C ILE A 302 -11.72 21.17 -1.63
N THR A 303 -12.46 21.86 -0.77
CA THR A 303 -11.92 22.69 0.30
C THR A 303 -12.37 22.13 1.65
N ILE A 304 -11.43 21.79 2.51
CA ILE A 304 -11.65 21.16 3.81
C ILE A 304 -11.05 22.07 4.89
N PRO A 305 -11.76 22.37 5.99
CA PRO A 305 -11.18 23.07 7.14
C PRO A 305 -9.95 22.32 7.69
N LEU A 306 -8.88 23.04 8.01
CA LEU A 306 -7.65 22.38 8.48
C LEU A 306 -7.61 22.18 9.99
N ASP A 307 -8.46 22.88 10.77
CA ASP A 307 -8.63 22.68 12.21
C ASP A 307 -9.03 21.24 12.60
N ILE A 308 -9.50 20.48 11.62
CA ILE A 308 -9.74 19.02 11.73
C ILE A 308 -8.43 18.26 11.96
N PHE A 309 -7.29 18.75 11.45
CA PHE A 309 -6.01 18.05 11.45
C PHE A 309 -4.92 18.85 12.16
N SER A 310 -3.96 18.17 12.75
CA SER A 310 -2.73 18.81 13.24
C SER A 310 -1.92 19.33 12.06
N ILE A 311 -1.42 20.58 12.16
CA ILE A 311 -0.54 21.19 11.17
C ILE A 311 0.89 20.62 11.18
N GLU A 312 1.28 19.99 12.27
CA GLU A 312 2.63 19.47 12.52
C GLU A 312 2.84 18.07 11.93
N HIS A 313 1.76 17.41 11.50
CA HIS A 313 1.81 16.06 10.95
C HIS A 313 1.39 16.05 9.48
N GLU A 314 1.86 15.05 8.77
CA GLU A 314 1.47 14.79 7.38
C GLU A 314 0.00 14.39 7.26
N LEU A 315 -0.53 14.52 6.06
CA LEU A 315 -1.83 13.99 5.66
C LEU A 315 -1.63 12.99 4.53
N PHE A 316 -2.36 11.90 4.58
CA PHE A 316 -2.45 10.95 3.48
C PHE A 316 -3.79 11.08 2.81
N VAL A 317 -3.79 11.27 1.50
CA VAL A 317 -5.00 11.53 0.70
C VAL A 317 -5.05 10.55 -0.46
N LYS A 318 -6.22 9.97 -0.71
CA LYS A 318 -6.42 9.02 -1.80
C LYS A 318 -7.80 9.19 -2.42
N LEU A 319 -7.88 9.18 -3.74
CA LEU A 319 -9.15 8.98 -4.43
C LEU A 319 -9.40 7.46 -4.54
N ASP A 320 -10.28 6.94 -3.68
CA ASP A 320 -10.69 5.53 -3.72
C ASP A 320 -11.71 5.33 -4.84
N ARG A 321 -11.19 4.89 -5.97
CA ARG A 321 -11.95 4.51 -7.14
C ARG A 321 -11.32 3.25 -7.71
N ARG A 322 -12.05 2.15 -7.59
CA ARG A 322 -11.55 0.83 -7.98
C ARG A 322 -12.07 0.44 -9.36
N ALA A 323 -11.16 0.01 -10.22
CA ALA A 323 -11.47 -0.76 -11.41
C ALA A 323 -11.20 -2.23 -11.08
N ILE A 324 -12.25 -2.99 -10.78
CA ILE A 324 -12.21 -4.39 -10.32
C ILE A 324 -11.48 -4.46 -8.95
N PHE A 325 -10.17 -4.79 -8.94
CA PHE A 325 -9.37 -4.97 -7.73
C PHE A 325 -8.38 -3.82 -7.47
N PHE A 326 -8.10 -3.00 -8.48
CA PHE A 326 -7.06 -1.98 -8.41
C PHE A 326 -7.64 -0.58 -8.33
N ASN A 327 -6.97 0.27 -7.58
CA ASN A 327 -7.22 1.69 -7.62
C ASN A 327 -6.58 2.31 -8.88
N GLU A 328 -6.99 3.53 -9.23
CA GLU A 328 -6.35 4.28 -10.29
C GLU A 328 -4.96 4.76 -9.88
N ALA A 329 -4.80 5.08 -8.60
CA ALA A 329 -3.56 5.53 -7.97
C ALA A 329 -3.49 5.12 -6.50
N GLY A 330 -2.30 5.21 -5.91
CA GLY A 330 -2.06 5.02 -4.49
C GLY A 330 -2.42 6.25 -3.64
N TRP A 331 -1.76 6.38 -2.50
CA TRP A 331 -1.91 7.51 -1.59
C TRP A 331 -0.94 8.64 -1.94
N LEU A 332 -1.42 9.87 -1.85
CA LEU A 332 -0.60 11.09 -1.86
C LEU A 332 -0.31 11.47 -0.41
N GLU A 333 0.95 11.64 -0.11
CA GLU A 333 1.39 12.25 1.15
C GLU A 333 1.47 13.77 0.99
N ILE A 334 0.87 14.50 1.92
CA ILE A 334 0.94 15.95 2.00
C ILE A 334 1.76 16.29 3.24
N PRO A 335 2.92 16.93 3.10
CA PRO A 335 3.81 17.19 4.23
C PRO A 335 3.18 18.13 5.27
N PRO A 336 3.70 18.13 6.50
CA PRO A 336 3.32 19.09 7.53
C PRO A 336 3.61 20.53 7.07
N LEU A 337 2.91 21.49 7.65
CA LEU A 337 3.24 22.90 7.44
C LEU A 337 4.52 23.19 8.21
N MET A 338 5.57 23.59 7.49
CA MET A 338 6.75 24.15 8.12
C MET A 338 6.38 25.48 8.76
N LEU A 339 6.21 25.49 10.08
CA LEU A 339 6.17 26.77 10.81
C LEU A 339 7.52 27.45 10.61
N PRO A 340 7.56 28.76 10.27
CA PRO A 340 8.83 29.49 10.26
C PRO A 340 9.44 29.33 11.64
N ARG A 341 10.70 28.83 11.71
CA ARG A 341 11.44 28.81 12.97
C ARG A 341 11.45 30.26 13.45
N LEU A 342 10.81 30.51 14.59
CA LEU A 342 10.98 31.75 15.31
C LEU A 342 12.48 31.83 15.71
N CYS A 343 13.20 32.67 14.98
CA CYS A 343 14.62 33.02 15.32
C CYS A 343 14.67 33.76 16.63
#